data_1b0197e539d50ea1c964c1edeccf4851
#
_entry.id   1b0197e539d50ea1c964c1edeccf4851
#
_cell.length_a   1.000
_cell.length_b   1.000
_cell.length_c   1.000
_cell.angle_alpha   90.00
_cell.angle_beta   90.00
_cell.angle_gamma   90.00
#
_symmetry.space_group_name_H-M   'P 1'
#
loop_
_entity.id
_entity.type
_entity.pdbx_description
1 polymer ?
#
loop_
_entity_poly.entity_id
_entity_poly.type
_entity_poly.pdbx_seq_one_letter_code
_entity_poly.pdbx_strand_id
1 'polypeptide(L)'
;MNPIKQIYKLSPLLFCLLLVACGTKKQVEKEPITSDNLSQIYGMRITSSDNEMLYAEGAKWLGVPHRYGGSNKQGVDCSGFVSILYEQVYGRQLSRSSADMLKHDCRKISRDELKEGDLVFFRTEGGRKKSPNHSGIY
;
A
#
# COMPACT_ATOMS: atom_id res chain seq x y z
N MET A 1 77.19 6.69 -29.81
CA MET A 1 75.78 6.77 -30.26
C MET A 1 74.87 6.75 -29.03
N ASN A 2 74.35 7.91 -28.61
CA ASN A 2 73.53 8.05 -27.47
C ASN A 2 72.02 7.96 -27.90
N PRO A 3 71.19 7.11 -27.31
CA PRO A 3 69.81 7.15 -27.60
C PRO A 3 69.11 8.30 -26.80
N ILE A 4 68.41 9.13 -27.53
CA ILE A 4 67.65 10.27 -27.05
C ILE A 4 66.45 9.72 -26.23
N LYS A 5 66.44 9.99 -24.92
CA LYS A 5 65.27 9.76 -24.06
C LYS A 5 64.25 10.89 -24.28
N GLN A 6 63.26 10.63 -25.05
CA GLN A 6 62.11 11.53 -25.22
C GLN A 6 61.12 11.37 -24.07
N ILE A 7 61.06 12.37 -23.18
CA ILE A 7 60.16 12.42 -22.06
C ILE A 7 58.90 13.17 -22.52
N TYR A 8 57.79 12.45 -22.64
CA TYR A 8 56.51 13.07 -22.93
C TYR A 8 55.88 13.52 -21.60
N LYS A 9 55.74 14.83 -21.41
CA LYS A 9 54.93 15.40 -20.33
C LYS A 9 53.47 15.27 -20.72
N LEU A 10 52.71 14.43 -20.03
CA LEU A 10 51.27 14.41 -20.15
C LEU A 10 50.69 15.73 -19.63
N SER A 11 49.94 16.40 -20.48
CA SER A 11 49.24 17.64 -20.17
C SER A 11 48.20 17.41 -19.05
N PRO A 12 48.17 18.24 -17.99
CA PRO A 12 47.22 18.12 -16.92
C PRO A 12 45.78 18.44 -17.34
N LEU A 13 45.58 18.84 -18.61
CA LEU A 13 44.24 19.18 -19.12
C LEU A 13 43.32 17.98 -19.43
N LEU A 14 43.88 16.76 -19.47
CA LEU A 14 43.08 15.57 -19.81
C LEU A 14 42.49 14.86 -18.58
N PHE A 15 42.82 15.31 -17.36
CA PHE A 15 42.35 14.69 -16.13
C PHE A 15 41.06 15.29 -15.57
N CYS A 16 40.56 16.40 -16.13
CA CYS A 16 39.36 17.10 -15.63
C CYS A 16 38.05 16.64 -16.26
N LEU A 17 38.05 15.69 -17.20
CA LEU A 17 36.83 15.34 -17.97
C LEU A 17 36.13 14.05 -17.52
N LEU A 18 36.54 13.43 -16.40
CA LEU A 18 35.93 12.17 -15.92
C LEU A 18 35.14 12.30 -14.60
N LEU A 19 34.85 13.50 -14.12
CA LEU A 19 34.14 13.68 -12.84
C LEU A 19 32.70 14.22 -12.94
N VAL A 20 32.06 14.12 -14.09
CA VAL A 20 30.65 14.55 -14.18
C VAL A 20 29.78 13.43 -14.72
N ALA A 21 29.57 12.42 -13.92
CA ALA A 21 28.42 11.50 -14.08
C ALA A 21 28.11 10.75 -12.78
N CYS A 22 28.15 11.44 -11.64
CA CYS A 22 27.46 10.94 -10.47
C CYS A 22 26.07 11.55 -10.47
N GLY A 23 25.17 10.97 -11.27
CA GLY A 23 23.74 11.24 -11.19
C GLY A 23 23.29 10.82 -9.80
N THR A 24 23.14 11.78 -8.90
CA THR A 24 22.49 11.61 -7.62
C THR A 24 21.06 11.18 -7.91
N LYS A 25 20.79 9.87 -7.89
CA LYS A 25 19.43 9.37 -7.75
C LYS A 25 18.92 9.97 -6.44
N LYS A 26 18.11 11.01 -6.55
CA LYS A 26 17.34 11.51 -5.42
C LYS A 26 16.53 10.31 -4.90
N GLN A 27 16.99 9.69 -3.84
CA GLN A 27 16.15 8.78 -3.07
C GLN A 27 14.97 9.65 -2.65
N VAL A 28 13.80 9.32 -3.16
CA VAL A 28 12.55 9.84 -2.63
C VAL A 28 12.48 9.24 -1.22
N GLU A 29 12.97 10.01 -0.27
CA GLU A 29 12.81 9.72 1.15
C GLU A 29 11.30 9.62 1.37
N LYS A 30 10.85 8.42 1.66
CA LYS A 30 9.43 8.16 1.86
C LYS A 30 9.09 8.87 3.16
N GLU A 31 8.44 10.03 3.06
CA GLU A 31 7.96 10.79 4.20
C GLU A 31 7.31 9.84 5.22
N PRO A 32 7.62 9.97 6.51
CA PRO A 32 7.01 9.14 7.53
C PRO A 32 5.49 9.31 7.46
N ILE A 33 4.77 8.21 7.44
CA ILE A 33 3.31 8.23 7.46
C ILE A 33 2.89 8.75 8.83
N THR A 34 2.30 9.94 8.84
CA THR A 34 1.79 10.62 10.04
C THR A 34 0.27 10.68 9.98
N SER A 35 -0.41 10.88 11.13
CA SER A 35 -1.86 11.08 11.19
C SER A 35 -2.32 12.23 10.28
N ASP A 36 -1.53 13.28 10.14
CA ASP A 36 -1.84 14.41 9.26
C ASP A 36 -1.83 13.99 7.79
N ASN A 37 -0.82 13.22 7.36
CA ASN A 37 -0.75 12.69 6.01
C ASN A 37 -1.92 11.74 5.73
N LEU A 38 -2.27 10.88 6.67
CA LEU A 38 -3.40 9.98 6.56
C LEU A 38 -4.72 10.76 6.49
N SER A 39 -4.88 11.79 7.31
CA SER A 39 -6.06 12.66 7.29
C SER A 39 -6.28 13.32 5.93
N GLN A 40 -5.22 13.75 5.26
CA GLN A 40 -5.28 14.29 3.90
C GLN A 40 -5.66 13.23 2.87
N ILE A 41 -5.07 12.04 2.97
CA ILE A 41 -5.34 10.92 2.04
C ILE A 41 -6.80 10.49 2.10
N TYR A 42 -7.35 10.37 3.30
CA TYR A 42 -8.72 9.88 3.51
C TYR A 42 -9.77 10.99 3.50
N GLY A 43 -9.36 12.26 3.52
CA GLY A 43 -10.28 13.40 3.59
C GLY A 43 -11.09 13.46 4.89
N MET A 44 -10.56 12.85 5.96
CA MET A 44 -11.18 12.83 7.30
C MET A 44 -10.10 12.99 8.36
N ARG A 45 -10.49 13.46 9.54
CA ARG A 45 -9.56 13.63 10.65
C ARG A 45 -9.19 12.27 11.24
N ILE A 46 -7.91 11.92 11.17
CA ILE A 46 -7.31 10.75 11.80
C ILE A 46 -6.40 11.24 12.92
N THR A 47 -6.48 10.63 14.07
CA THR A 47 -5.77 11.02 15.29
C THR A 47 -5.05 9.81 15.90
N SER A 48 -4.20 10.02 16.87
CA SER A 48 -3.51 8.95 17.59
C SER A 48 -4.44 8.01 18.40
N SER A 49 -5.73 8.35 18.53
CA SER A 49 -6.73 7.45 19.10
C SER A 49 -7.32 6.46 18.09
N ASP A 50 -7.11 6.71 16.79
CA ASP A 50 -7.58 5.85 15.71
C ASP A 50 -6.49 4.80 15.37
N ASN A 51 -6.88 3.74 14.69
CA ASN A 51 -5.92 2.71 14.27
C ASN A 51 -5.10 3.18 13.05
N GLU A 52 -4.09 4.02 13.30
CA GLU A 52 -3.23 4.56 12.24
C GLU A 52 -2.64 3.47 11.34
N MET A 53 -2.38 2.28 11.87
CA MET A 53 -1.85 1.16 11.10
C MET A 53 -2.85 0.68 10.05
N LEU A 54 -4.16 0.64 10.38
CA LEU A 54 -5.21 0.28 9.43
C LEU A 54 -5.25 1.25 8.26
N TYR A 55 -5.23 2.56 8.54
CA TYR A 55 -5.23 3.60 7.51
C TYR A 55 -3.94 3.58 6.68
N ALA A 56 -2.79 3.42 7.33
CA ALA A 56 -1.49 3.37 6.65
C ALA A 56 -1.39 2.17 5.71
N GLU A 57 -1.81 1.00 6.15
CA GLU A 57 -1.84 -0.20 5.29
C GLU A 57 -2.85 -0.05 4.15
N GLY A 58 -4.04 0.51 4.45
CA GLY A 58 -5.06 0.80 3.43
C GLY A 58 -4.57 1.78 2.36
N ALA A 59 -3.89 2.85 2.76
CA ALA A 59 -3.35 3.86 1.85
C ALA A 59 -2.37 3.30 0.82
N LYS A 60 -1.66 2.22 1.16
CA LYS A 60 -0.75 1.54 0.21
C LYS A 60 -1.49 0.93 -1.00
N TRP A 61 -2.82 0.82 -0.95
CA TRP A 61 -3.64 0.23 -2.00
C TRP A 61 -4.33 1.26 -2.89
N LEU A 62 -4.12 2.54 -2.63
CA LEU A 62 -4.64 3.59 -3.50
C LEU A 62 -4.10 3.43 -4.92
N GLY A 63 -4.99 3.56 -5.89
CA GLY A 63 -4.66 3.39 -7.31
C GLY A 63 -4.52 1.95 -7.79
N VAL A 64 -4.61 0.95 -6.91
CA VAL A 64 -4.66 -0.45 -7.33
C VAL A 64 -6.00 -0.73 -8.01
N PRO A 65 -6.02 -1.26 -9.26
CA PRO A 65 -7.25 -1.48 -9.98
C PRO A 65 -8.12 -2.56 -9.33
N HIS A 66 -9.44 -2.39 -9.43
CA HIS A 66 -10.36 -3.46 -9.05
C HIS A 66 -10.26 -4.62 -10.04
N ARG A 67 -10.06 -5.83 -9.53
CA ARG A 67 -10.03 -7.06 -10.31
C ARG A 67 -10.72 -8.17 -9.55
N TYR A 68 -11.80 -8.71 -10.12
CA TYR A 68 -12.54 -9.82 -9.53
C TYR A 68 -11.62 -11.03 -9.27
N GLY A 69 -11.65 -11.56 -8.06
CA GLY A 69 -10.75 -12.63 -7.61
C GLY A 69 -9.31 -12.19 -7.36
N GLY A 70 -8.97 -10.92 -7.55
CA GLY A 70 -7.63 -10.39 -7.35
C GLY A 70 -7.26 -10.25 -5.86
N SER A 71 -5.96 -10.42 -5.56
CA SER A 71 -5.41 -10.35 -4.19
C SER A 71 -3.99 -9.78 -4.17
N ASN A 72 -3.62 -8.94 -5.12
CA ASN A 72 -2.27 -8.38 -5.23
C ASN A 72 -2.29 -6.97 -5.86
N LYS A 73 -1.11 -6.34 -6.00
CA LYS A 73 -0.97 -4.98 -6.54
C LYS A 73 -1.28 -4.84 -8.04
N GLN A 74 -1.40 -5.94 -8.79
CA GLN A 74 -1.87 -5.95 -10.17
C GLN A 74 -3.40 -5.90 -10.27
N GLY A 75 -4.09 -6.09 -9.15
CA GLY A 75 -5.52 -5.95 -9.03
C GLY A 75 -6.06 -6.67 -7.79
N VAL A 76 -7.06 -6.07 -7.15
CA VAL A 76 -7.65 -6.56 -5.91
C VAL A 76 -9.16 -6.41 -5.94
N ASP A 77 -9.91 -7.39 -5.42
CA ASP A 77 -11.34 -7.23 -5.14
C ASP A 77 -11.60 -6.83 -3.69
N CYS A 78 -12.85 -6.50 -3.36
CA CYS A 78 -13.23 -6.04 -2.03
C CYS A 78 -12.84 -7.01 -0.93
N SER A 79 -13.15 -8.28 -1.05
CA SER A 79 -12.82 -9.29 -0.04
C SER A 79 -11.34 -9.62 0.01
N GLY A 80 -10.63 -9.58 -1.11
CA GLY A 80 -9.18 -9.72 -1.15
C GLY A 80 -8.47 -8.58 -0.42
N PHE A 81 -8.92 -7.34 -0.65
CA PHE A 81 -8.41 -6.17 0.06
C PHE A 81 -8.64 -6.26 1.58
N VAL A 82 -9.87 -6.57 2.00
CA VAL A 82 -10.22 -6.74 3.41
C VAL A 82 -9.38 -7.83 4.05
N SER A 83 -9.23 -8.99 3.41
CA SER A 83 -8.44 -10.12 3.94
C SER A 83 -6.98 -9.74 4.15
N ILE A 84 -6.38 -9.05 3.19
CA ILE A 84 -4.98 -8.59 3.27
C ILE A 84 -4.79 -7.59 4.41
N LEU A 85 -5.67 -6.62 4.54
CA LEU A 85 -5.58 -5.65 5.64
C LEU A 85 -5.73 -6.32 7.00
N TYR A 86 -6.66 -7.25 7.15
CA TYR A 86 -6.85 -7.97 8.41
C TYR A 86 -5.63 -8.81 8.79
N GLU A 87 -5.00 -9.46 7.83
CA GLU A 87 -3.76 -10.20 8.07
C GLU A 87 -2.62 -9.27 8.50
N GLN A 88 -2.46 -8.14 7.81
CA GLN A 88 -1.37 -7.19 8.07
C GLN A 88 -1.54 -6.41 9.37
N VAL A 89 -2.76 -6.00 9.69
CA VAL A 89 -3.04 -5.12 10.84
C VAL A 89 -3.33 -5.90 12.11
N TYR A 90 -4.08 -6.99 11.99
CA TYR A 90 -4.58 -7.76 13.14
C TYR A 90 -3.97 -9.16 13.25
N GLY A 91 -3.11 -9.56 12.30
CA GLY A 91 -2.54 -10.92 12.25
C GLY A 91 -3.59 -12.02 12.06
N ARG A 92 -4.76 -11.68 11.53
CA ARG A 92 -5.91 -12.58 11.42
C ARG A 92 -6.24 -12.88 9.96
N GLN A 93 -6.20 -14.15 9.62
CA GLN A 93 -6.64 -14.63 8.31
C GLN A 93 -8.17 -14.71 8.23
N LEU A 94 -8.72 -14.22 7.14
CA LEU A 94 -10.14 -14.27 6.82
C LEU A 94 -10.39 -15.16 5.62
N SER A 95 -11.62 -15.66 5.52
CA SER A 95 -12.12 -16.38 4.33
C SER A 95 -12.00 -15.51 3.08
N ARG A 96 -11.84 -16.15 1.91
CA ARG A 96 -11.55 -15.40 0.68
C ARG A 96 -12.74 -14.61 0.13
N SER A 97 -13.96 -15.05 0.35
CA SER A 97 -15.15 -14.38 -0.19
C SER A 97 -15.93 -13.63 0.89
N SER A 98 -16.59 -12.52 0.52
CA SER A 98 -17.45 -11.75 1.43
C SER A 98 -18.55 -12.62 2.07
N ALA A 99 -19.08 -13.60 1.33
CA ALA A 99 -20.10 -14.52 1.85
C ALA A 99 -19.54 -15.48 2.89
N ASP A 100 -18.35 -16.02 2.67
CA ASP A 100 -17.69 -16.92 3.61
C ASP A 100 -17.17 -16.19 4.83
N MET A 101 -16.63 -14.97 4.67
CA MET A 101 -16.26 -14.09 5.79
C MET A 101 -17.47 -13.89 6.73
N LEU A 102 -18.61 -13.48 6.18
CA LEU A 102 -19.81 -13.27 7.00
C LEU A 102 -20.24 -14.54 7.70
N LYS A 103 -20.12 -15.71 7.04
CA LYS A 103 -20.60 -16.98 7.57
C LYS A 103 -19.68 -17.59 8.62
N HIS A 104 -18.35 -17.46 8.44
CA HIS A 104 -17.37 -18.22 9.21
C HIS A 104 -16.48 -17.38 10.12
N ASP A 105 -16.25 -16.10 9.77
CA ASP A 105 -15.26 -15.27 10.46
C ASP A 105 -15.89 -14.22 11.36
N CYS A 106 -17.18 -13.93 11.19
CA CYS A 106 -17.88 -12.84 11.86
C CYS A 106 -19.02 -13.30 12.75
N ARG A 107 -19.25 -12.57 13.82
CA ARG A 107 -20.52 -12.57 14.55
C ARG A 107 -21.29 -11.28 14.21
N LYS A 108 -22.61 -11.40 14.14
CA LYS A 108 -23.45 -10.23 13.93
C LYS A 108 -23.47 -9.35 15.18
N ILE A 109 -23.31 -8.06 14.98
CA ILE A 109 -23.47 -7.01 16.00
C ILE A 109 -24.58 -6.04 15.59
N SER A 110 -25.06 -5.23 16.53
CA SER A 110 -25.96 -4.12 16.24
C SER A 110 -25.16 -2.93 15.65
N ARG A 111 -25.89 -2.00 15.04
CA ARG A 111 -25.26 -0.80 14.48
C ARG A 111 -24.60 0.07 15.56
N ASP A 112 -25.17 0.09 16.76
CA ASP A 112 -24.69 0.89 17.89
C ASP A 112 -23.42 0.31 18.53
N GLU A 113 -23.11 -0.95 18.25
CA GLU A 113 -21.89 -1.63 18.70
C GLU A 113 -20.73 -1.51 17.69
N LEU A 114 -20.98 -0.90 16.51
CA LEU A 114 -20.01 -0.83 15.41
C LEU A 114 -18.80 0.01 15.83
N LYS A 115 -17.61 -0.54 15.61
CA LYS A 115 -16.32 0.08 15.94
C LYS A 115 -15.39 0.03 14.76
N GLU A 116 -14.40 0.92 14.77
CA GLU A 116 -13.31 0.91 13.83
C GLU A 116 -12.70 -0.49 13.71
N GLY A 117 -12.48 -0.92 12.48
CA GLY A 117 -11.96 -2.25 12.18
C GLY A 117 -13.04 -3.31 11.98
N ASP A 118 -14.30 -3.07 12.36
CA ASP A 118 -15.36 -4.03 12.13
C ASP A 118 -15.66 -4.23 10.64
N LEU A 119 -16.08 -5.44 10.26
CA LEU A 119 -16.42 -5.75 8.88
C LEU A 119 -17.86 -5.35 8.58
N VAL A 120 -18.04 -4.66 7.48
CA VAL A 120 -19.33 -4.29 6.93
C VAL A 120 -19.59 -5.03 5.62
N PHE A 121 -20.81 -5.54 5.46
CA PHE A 121 -21.19 -6.36 4.31
C PHE A 121 -22.38 -5.75 3.59
N PHE A 122 -22.29 -5.69 2.28
CA PHE A 122 -23.33 -5.11 1.43
C PHE A 122 -23.81 -6.11 0.38
N ARG A 123 -25.07 -5.93 -0.01
CA ARG A 123 -25.62 -6.53 -1.21
C ARG A 123 -25.83 -5.43 -2.23
N THR A 124 -24.97 -5.39 -3.22
CA THR A 124 -25.10 -4.46 -4.34
C THR A 124 -26.00 -5.04 -5.41
N GLU A 125 -26.58 -4.17 -6.27
CA GLU A 125 -27.41 -4.58 -7.38
C GLU A 125 -26.63 -5.52 -8.33
N GLY A 126 -27.34 -6.53 -8.88
CA GLY A 126 -26.74 -7.58 -9.72
C GLY A 126 -26.33 -8.87 -8.98
N GLY A 127 -26.38 -8.90 -7.67
CA GLY A 127 -26.16 -10.11 -6.87
C GLY A 127 -27.37 -11.04 -6.95
N ARG A 128 -27.20 -12.21 -7.62
CA ARG A 128 -28.28 -13.22 -7.78
C ARG A 128 -28.59 -14.01 -6.51
N LYS A 129 -27.78 -13.90 -5.45
CA LYS A 129 -27.90 -14.69 -4.22
C LYS A 129 -28.27 -13.80 -3.03
N LYS A 130 -28.88 -14.41 -2.01
CA LYS A 130 -29.21 -13.74 -0.74
C LYS A 130 -27.94 -13.36 0.09
N SER A 131 -26.77 -13.82 -0.32
CA SER A 131 -25.49 -13.57 0.34
C SER A 131 -24.88 -12.21 -0.07
N PRO A 132 -24.06 -11.59 0.77
CA PRO A 132 -23.35 -10.37 0.43
C PRO A 132 -22.37 -10.61 -0.73
N ASN A 133 -22.22 -9.61 -1.55
CA ASN A 133 -21.28 -9.60 -2.68
C ASN A 133 -20.25 -8.46 -2.60
N HIS A 134 -20.29 -7.71 -1.53
CA HIS A 134 -19.32 -6.65 -1.24
C HIS A 134 -19.03 -6.60 0.27
N SER A 135 -17.79 -6.26 0.61
CA SER A 135 -17.32 -6.10 1.98
C SER A 135 -16.39 -4.90 2.10
N GLY A 136 -16.36 -4.32 3.29
CA GLY A 136 -15.46 -3.24 3.67
C GLY A 136 -15.11 -3.32 5.15
N ILE A 137 -14.23 -2.43 5.59
CA ILE A 137 -13.86 -2.20 6.97
C ILE A 137 -14.46 -0.85 7.38
N TYR A 138 -15.07 -0.82 8.57
CA TYR A 138 -15.64 0.40 9.15
C TYR A 138 -14.56 1.27 9.77
#